data_ad137d89ac8ba1ca95b2b98265afd3ef
#
_entry.id   ad137d89ac8ba1ca95b2b98265afd3ef
#
_cell.length_a   1.000
_cell.length_b   1.000
_cell.length_c   1.000
_cell.angle_alpha   90.00
_cell.angle_beta   90.00
_cell.angle_gamma   90.00
#
_symmetry.space_group_name_H-M   'P 1'
#
loop_
_entity.id
_entity.type
_entity.pdbx_description
1 polymer ?
#
loop_
_entity_poly.entity_id
_entity_poly.type
_entity_poly.pdbx_seq_one_letter_code
_entity_poly.pdbx_strand_id
1 'polypeptide(L)'
;MADISDRLEVKVVSARSLSEVEGGECNPFAVARCGSEFGQTLVANRTTDPEWQSSTMIFVDIAENDVDHIVLNVMHKNLSAQADVDLGAAIVDLRTAILSPGIETDEWYALQRAPGMD
;
A
#
# COMPACT_ATOMS: atom_id res chain seq x y z
N MET A 1 20.85 -19.44 9.22
CA MET A 1 20.13 -18.58 10.17
C MET A 1 19.57 -17.37 9.43
N ALA A 2 18.30 -17.13 9.57
CA ALA A 2 17.71 -15.97 8.92
C ALA A 2 18.23 -14.69 9.57
N ASP A 3 18.64 -13.75 8.75
CA ASP A 3 19.03 -12.44 9.19
C ASP A 3 17.77 -11.62 9.44
N ILE A 4 17.63 -11.05 10.63
CA ILE A 4 16.47 -10.23 10.95
C ILE A 4 16.40 -8.97 10.08
N SER A 5 17.53 -8.55 9.50
CA SER A 5 17.54 -7.40 8.57
C SER A 5 16.84 -7.70 7.25
N ASP A 6 16.52 -8.97 6.97
CA ASP A 6 15.79 -9.37 5.77
C ASP A 6 14.27 -9.28 5.96
N ARG A 7 13.84 -8.69 7.05
CA ARG A 7 12.43 -8.49 7.38
C ARG A 7 12.07 -7.03 7.15
N LEU A 8 10.99 -6.80 6.41
CA LEU A 8 10.48 -5.47 6.15
C LEU A 8 9.13 -5.30 6.83
N GLU A 9 9.00 -4.25 7.61
CA GLU A 9 7.73 -3.86 8.20
C GLU A 9 7.18 -2.66 7.44
N VAL A 10 5.94 -2.79 6.98
CA VAL A 10 5.24 -1.74 6.22
C VAL A 10 3.95 -1.40 6.93
N LYS A 11 3.74 -0.12 7.13
CA LYS A 11 2.50 0.37 7.70
C LYS A 11 1.94 1.46 6.81
N VAL A 12 0.77 1.23 6.24
CA VAL A 12 0.07 2.26 5.48
C VAL A 12 -0.85 2.99 6.43
N VAL A 13 -0.47 4.21 6.77
CA VAL A 13 -1.10 4.95 7.88
C VAL A 13 -2.38 5.63 7.42
N SER A 14 -2.33 6.37 6.32
CA SER A 14 -3.45 7.15 5.86
C SER A 14 -3.30 7.54 4.40
N ALA A 15 -4.38 8.01 3.82
CA ALA A 15 -4.38 8.68 2.52
C ALA A 15 -5.30 9.89 2.61
N ARG A 16 -5.26 10.75 1.62
CA ARG A 16 -6.13 11.91 1.60
C ARG A 16 -6.44 12.32 0.16
N SER A 17 -7.53 13.03 0.00
CA SER A 17 -7.98 13.56 -1.27
C SER A 17 -8.16 12.48 -2.33
N LEU A 18 -8.64 11.30 -1.93
CA LEU A 18 -8.93 10.22 -2.86
C LEU A 18 -10.15 10.59 -3.71
N SER A 19 -10.16 10.11 -4.94
CA SER A 19 -11.30 10.32 -5.83
C SER A 19 -12.48 9.45 -5.41
N GLU A 20 -13.67 10.03 -5.42
CA GLU A 20 -14.88 9.24 -5.25
C GLU A 20 -15.15 8.43 -6.52
N VAL A 21 -15.72 7.25 -6.36
CA VAL A 21 -16.17 6.46 -7.51
C VAL A 21 -17.57 6.89 -7.93
N GLU A 22 -18.03 6.37 -9.04
CA GLU A 22 -19.38 6.62 -9.52
C GLU A 22 -20.39 6.27 -8.44
N GLY A 23 -21.32 7.19 -8.16
CA GLY A 23 -22.26 7.06 -7.06
C GLY A 23 -21.87 7.81 -5.81
N GLY A 24 -20.69 8.44 -5.79
CA GLY A 24 -20.25 9.28 -4.68
C GLY A 24 -19.72 8.54 -3.47
N GLU A 25 -19.40 7.25 -3.62
CA GLU A 25 -18.85 6.46 -2.52
C GLU A 25 -17.34 6.32 -2.61
N CYS A 26 -16.71 6.20 -1.46
CA CYS A 26 -15.31 5.79 -1.37
C CYS A 26 -15.12 4.99 -0.09
N ASN A 27 -14.81 3.70 -0.25
CA ASN A 27 -14.51 2.80 0.87
C ASN A 27 -13.11 2.26 0.66
N PRO A 28 -12.07 3.06 0.99
CA PRO A 28 -10.72 2.72 0.58
C PRO A 28 -10.04 1.70 1.48
N PHE A 29 -9.22 0.88 0.86
CA PHE A 29 -8.23 0.04 1.53
C PHE A 29 -6.95 0.05 0.71
N ALA A 30 -5.82 -0.23 1.35
CA ALA A 30 -4.53 -0.22 0.68
C ALA A 30 -3.98 -1.63 0.60
N VAL A 31 -3.36 -1.95 -0.53
CA VAL A 31 -2.67 -3.21 -0.78
C VAL A 31 -1.20 -2.90 -1.02
N ALA A 32 -0.32 -3.56 -0.27
CA ALA A 32 1.12 -3.47 -0.50
C ALA A 32 1.59 -4.79 -1.12
N ARG A 33 2.27 -4.70 -2.25
CA ARG A 33 2.86 -5.85 -2.91
C ARG A 33 4.37 -5.76 -2.85
N CYS A 34 4.99 -6.81 -2.37
CA CYS A 34 6.43 -6.92 -2.22
C CYS A 34 6.87 -8.22 -2.88
N GLY A 35 7.36 -8.12 -4.12
CA GLY A 35 7.65 -9.30 -4.91
C GLY A 35 6.38 -10.12 -5.17
N SER A 36 6.40 -11.37 -4.78
CA SER A 36 5.23 -12.27 -4.91
C SER A 36 4.29 -12.23 -3.71
N GLU A 37 4.66 -11.51 -2.65
CA GLU A 37 3.85 -11.40 -1.45
C GLU A 37 3.02 -10.13 -1.44
N PHE A 38 1.93 -10.13 -0.71
CA PHE A 38 1.13 -8.94 -0.52
C PHE A 38 0.46 -8.93 0.85
N GLY A 39 0.12 -7.73 1.30
CA GLY A 39 -0.70 -7.51 2.48
C GLY A 39 -1.68 -6.38 2.20
N GLN A 40 -2.69 -6.25 3.02
CA GLN A 40 -3.66 -5.18 2.84
C GLN A 40 -4.18 -4.67 4.17
N THR A 41 -4.66 -3.44 4.15
CA THR A 41 -5.31 -2.81 5.30
C THR A 41 -6.77 -3.27 5.39
N LEU A 42 -7.40 -2.95 6.51
CA LEU A 42 -8.85 -3.00 6.59
C LEU A 42 -9.45 -1.91 5.71
N VAL A 43 -10.71 -2.07 5.37
CA VAL A 43 -11.47 -1.09 4.60
C VAL A 43 -11.90 0.04 5.52
N ALA A 44 -11.63 1.28 5.11
CA ALA A 44 -12.21 2.46 5.77
C ALA A 44 -13.52 2.79 5.07
N ASN A 45 -14.56 3.09 5.84
CA ASN A 45 -15.89 3.28 5.27
C ASN A 45 -16.18 4.75 4.99
N ARG A 46 -16.65 5.03 3.77
CA ARG A 46 -17.21 6.32 3.37
C ARG A 46 -16.30 7.49 3.69
N THR A 47 -15.06 7.42 3.20
CA THR A 47 -14.12 8.51 3.40
C THR A 47 -13.16 8.60 2.21
N THR A 48 -12.81 9.82 1.84
CA THR A 48 -11.74 10.09 0.87
C THR A 48 -10.43 10.41 1.58
N ASP A 49 -10.43 10.41 2.91
CA ASP A 49 -9.26 10.70 3.73
C ASP A 49 -9.11 9.62 4.82
N PRO A 50 -8.87 8.36 4.43
CA PRO A 50 -8.85 7.25 5.39
C PRO A 50 -7.65 7.28 6.31
N GLU A 51 -7.84 6.74 7.50
CA GLU A 51 -6.76 6.42 8.42
C GLU A 51 -6.82 4.94 8.76
N TRP A 52 -5.74 4.20 8.47
CA TRP A 52 -5.68 2.75 8.61
C TRP A 52 -4.73 2.31 9.72
N GLN A 53 -4.69 2.95 10.80
CA GLN A 53 -3.64 2.89 11.81
C GLN A 53 -3.28 1.51 12.35
N SER A 54 -3.97 0.46 11.99
CA SER A 54 -4.00 -0.73 12.82
C SER A 54 -3.16 -1.91 12.35
N SER A 55 -2.63 -1.93 11.14
CA SER A 55 -2.02 -3.17 10.64
C SER A 55 -0.61 -2.94 10.12
N THR A 56 0.34 -3.58 10.76
CA THR A 56 1.70 -3.69 10.23
C THR A 56 1.76 -4.92 9.33
N MET A 57 2.22 -4.73 8.11
CA MET A 57 2.48 -5.82 7.17
C MET A 57 3.94 -6.21 7.28
N ILE A 58 4.20 -7.51 7.29
CA ILE A 58 5.56 -8.01 7.44
C ILE A 58 5.90 -8.84 6.21
N PHE A 59 6.98 -8.47 5.55
CA PHE A 59 7.52 -9.20 4.41
C PHE A 59 8.89 -9.73 4.76
N VAL A 60 9.19 -10.93 4.29
CA VAL A 60 10.44 -11.61 4.59
C VAL A 60 11.17 -11.97 3.29
N ASP A 61 12.42 -12.36 3.42
CA ASP A 61 13.25 -12.82 2.30
C ASP A 61 13.37 -11.78 1.17
N ILE A 62 13.43 -10.52 1.55
CA ILE A 62 13.47 -9.39 0.61
C ILE A 62 14.74 -9.43 -0.24
N ALA A 63 15.89 -9.56 0.41
CA ALA A 63 17.18 -9.59 -0.29
C ALA A 63 17.32 -10.86 -1.12
N GLU A 64 16.84 -12.00 -0.62
CA GLU A 64 16.91 -13.27 -1.32
C GLU A 64 16.09 -13.26 -2.61
N ASN A 65 15.00 -12.52 -2.63
CA ASN A 65 14.11 -12.41 -3.79
C ASN A 65 14.39 -11.19 -4.66
N ASP A 66 15.49 -10.49 -4.42
CA ASP A 66 15.89 -9.29 -5.18
C ASP A 66 14.80 -8.20 -5.22
N VAL A 67 14.09 -8.06 -4.13
CA VAL A 67 13.03 -7.04 -4.05
C VAL A 67 13.66 -5.70 -3.67
N ASP A 68 13.47 -4.68 -4.50
CA ASP A 68 14.00 -3.35 -4.26
C ASP A 68 12.91 -2.27 -4.19
N HIS A 69 11.66 -2.65 -4.31
CA HIS A 69 10.55 -1.71 -4.22
C HIS A 69 9.27 -2.42 -3.75
N ILE A 70 8.33 -1.61 -3.28
CA ILE A 70 6.97 -2.05 -2.97
C ILE A 70 6.03 -1.28 -3.88
N VAL A 71 4.98 -1.94 -4.35
CA VAL A 71 3.88 -1.27 -5.04
C VAL A 71 2.72 -1.14 -4.07
N LEU A 72 2.29 0.09 -3.82
CA LEU A 72 1.13 0.39 -2.99
C LEU A 72 -0.03 0.76 -3.90
N ASN A 73 -1.12 0.01 -3.81
CA ASN A 73 -2.37 0.35 -4.48
C ASN A 73 -3.41 0.77 -3.46
N VAL A 74 -4.11 1.85 -3.73
CA VAL A 74 -5.30 2.20 -2.96
C VAL A 74 -6.51 1.81 -3.78
N MET A 75 -7.39 1.02 -3.19
CA MET A 75 -8.55 0.44 -3.84
C MET A 75 -9.82 0.92 -3.16
N HIS A 76 -10.90 1.02 -3.92
CA HIS A 76 -12.24 1.18 -3.37
C HIS A 76 -12.90 -0.19 -3.28
N LYS A 77 -13.35 -0.54 -2.09
CA LYS A 77 -14.11 -1.78 -1.87
C LYS A 77 -15.54 -1.56 -2.32
N ASN A 78 -15.95 -2.29 -3.34
CA ASN A 78 -17.31 -2.24 -3.81
C ASN A 78 -18.16 -3.18 -2.95
N LEU A 79 -19.16 -2.62 -2.27
CA LEU A 79 -20.01 -3.40 -1.38
C LEU A 79 -21.11 -4.15 -2.09
N SER A 80 -21.26 -3.95 -3.41
CA SER A 80 -22.16 -4.72 -4.26
C SER A 80 -21.40 -5.91 -4.85
N ALA A 81 -22.02 -6.61 -5.79
CA ALA A 81 -21.39 -7.76 -6.47
C ALA A 81 -20.36 -7.34 -7.53
N GLN A 82 -20.06 -6.06 -7.67
CA GLN A 82 -19.11 -5.58 -8.67
C GLN A 82 -17.68 -5.65 -8.13
N ALA A 83 -16.73 -5.59 -9.07
CA ALA A 83 -15.31 -5.62 -8.71
C ALA A 83 -14.88 -4.33 -8.00
N ASP A 84 -13.84 -4.45 -7.17
CA ASP A 84 -13.21 -3.30 -6.52
C ASP A 84 -12.56 -2.39 -7.57
N VAL A 85 -12.45 -1.11 -7.25
CA VAL A 85 -11.95 -0.09 -8.18
C VAL A 85 -10.56 0.36 -7.74
N ASP A 86 -9.63 0.42 -8.68
CA ASP A 86 -8.28 0.94 -8.43
C ASP A 86 -8.32 2.47 -8.39
N LEU A 87 -7.92 3.05 -7.27
CA LEU A 87 -7.88 4.50 -7.09
C LEU A 87 -6.50 5.09 -7.36
N GLY A 88 -5.49 4.26 -7.54
CA GLY A 88 -4.16 4.71 -7.85
C GLY A 88 -3.09 3.90 -7.14
N ALA A 89 -1.85 4.11 -7.56
CA ALA A 89 -0.71 3.36 -7.05
C ALA A 89 0.48 4.28 -6.80
N ALA A 90 1.33 3.87 -5.87
CA ALA A 90 2.64 4.49 -5.65
C ALA A 90 3.69 3.39 -5.58
N ILE A 91 4.89 3.70 -6.06
CA ILE A 91 6.03 2.80 -5.97
C ILE A 91 6.97 3.35 -4.91
N VAL A 92 7.30 2.53 -3.93
CA VAL A 92 8.20 2.89 -2.84
C VAL A 92 9.53 2.18 -3.05
N ASP A 93 10.59 2.97 -3.22
CA ASP A 93 11.94 2.46 -3.39
C ASP A 93 12.47 1.99 -2.03
N LEU A 94 12.92 0.76 -1.96
CA LEU A 94 13.42 0.16 -0.72
C LEU A 94 14.94 0.22 -0.58
N ARG A 95 15.66 0.75 -1.54
CA ARG A 95 17.12 0.70 -1.51
C ARG A 95 17.70 1.37 -0.27
N THR A 96 17.15 2.51 0.12
CA THR A 96 17.59 3.19 1.34
C THR A 96 17.30 2.37 2.59
N ALA A 97 16.12 1.77 2.67
CA ALA A 97 15.74 0.93 3.81
C ALA A 97 16.64 -0.31 3.92
N ILE A 98 16.99 -0.91 2.78
CA ILE A 98 17.89 -2.08 2.74
C ILE A 98 19.28 -1.72 3.23
N LEU A 99 19.79 -0.53 2.84
CA LEU A 99 21.12 -0.08 3.21
C LEU A 99 21.22 0.42 4.66
N SER A 100 20.10 0.75 5.28
CA SER A 100 20.04 1.30 6.64
C SER A 100 19.03 0.55 7.49
N PRO A 101 19.28 -0.74 7.77
CA PRO A 101 18.32 -1.54 8.55
C PRO A 101 18.10 -0.95 9.94
N GLY A 102 16.86 -1.05 10.40
CA GLY A 102 16.47 -0.52 11.70
C GLY A 102 16.06 0.94 11.69
N ILE A 103 16.19 1.63 10.57
CA ILE A 103 15.76 3.03 10.44
C ILE A 103 14.32 3.05 9.93
N GLU A 104 13.45 3.70 10.68
CA GLU A 104 12.07 3.93 10.28
C GLU A 104 12.00 5.18 9.41
N THR A 105 11.28 5.10 8.30
CA THR A 105 10.99 6.27 7.46
C THR A 105 9.48 6.45 7.38
N ASP A 106 9.04 7.70 7.34
CA ASP A 106 7.64 8.07 7.29
C ASP A 106 7.49 9.13 6.21
N GLU A 107 6.85 8.78 5.10
CA GLU A 107 6.78 9.66 3.94
C GLU A 107 5.41 9.60 3.27
N TRP A 108 5.03 10.70 2.63
CA TRP A 108 3.88 10.79 1.76
C TRP A 108 4.28 10.48 0.33
N TYR A 109 3.43 9.75 -0.37
CA TYR A 109 3.62 9.42 -1.79
C TYR A 109 2.40 9.84 -2.58
N ALA A 110 2.62 10.45 -3.74
CA ALA A 110 1.52 10.76 -4.64
C ALA A 110 1.06 9.48 -5.33
N LEU A 111 -0.25 9.29 -5.39
CA LEU A 111 -0.82 8.18 -6.15
C LEU A 111 -0.93 8.56 -7.61
N GLN A 112 -0.53 7.64 -8.47
CA GLN A 112 -0.65 7.79 -9.91
C GLN A 112 -1.72 6.84 -10.42
N ARG A 113 -2.58 7.34 -11.29
CA ARG A 113 -3.61 6.51 -11.88
C ARG A 113 -3.03 5.63 -12.97
N ALA A 114 -3.67 4.48 -13.16
CA ALA A 114 -3.31 3.61 -14.26
C ALA A 114 -3.55 4.32 -15.59
N PRO A 115 -2.74 4.03 -16.64
CA PRO A 115 -2.95 4.63 -17.94
C PRO A 115 -4.37 4.41 -18.44
N GLY A 116 -4.99 5.48 -18.98
CA GLY A 116 -6.36 5.44 -19.53
C GLY A 116 -7.46 5.66 -18.51
N MET A 117 -7.15 5.94 -17.26
CA MET A 117 -8.14 6.21 -16.21
C MET A 117 -8.32 7.70 -15.92
N ASP A 118 -7.76 8.53 -16.69
CA ASP A 118 -7.93 10.00 -16.55
C ASP A 118 -9.27 10.50 -17.05
#